data_da440848ea1006553dc636b55c202636
#
_entry.id   da440848ea1006553dc636b55c202636
#
_cell.length_a   1.000
_cell.length_b   1.000
_cell.length_c   1.000
_cell.angle_alpha   90.00
_cell.angle_beta   90.00
_cell.angle_gamma   90.00
#
_symmetry.space_group_name_H-M   'P 1'
#
loop_
_entity.id
_entity.type
_entity.pdbx_description
1 polymer ?
#
loop_
_entity_poly.entity_id
_entity_poly.type
_entity_poly.pdbx_seq_one_letter_code
_entity_poly.pdbx_strand_id
1 'polypeptide(L)'
;FFPLALVLFEFSVYLANDMILPGMPAVIHTFHSDIAYIPTAMTAYLLGGALLQWFLGPLSDRVGRRPVLLVGVLGFAVMCLATLLVTSIEQFFVLRVIQGMGLCFVTAVGYAAIQETFEEATAVKVTALMANIALIAPLIGPLAGAALVTIAPWQSIFVFTAALTLLSFIGLYRFM
;
A
#
# COMPACT_ATOMS: atom_id res chain seq x y z
N PHE A 1 -7.39 19.39 0.37
CA PHE A 1 -6.57 18.52 -0.51
C PHE A 1 -5.81 17.44 0.28
N PHE A 2 -5.40 17.68 1.55
CA PHE A 2 -4.74 16.67 2.39
C PHE A 2 -5.52 15.34 2.51
N PRO A 3 -6.84 15.33 2.80
CA PRO A 3 -7.59 14.07 2.90
C PRO A 3 -7.60 13.25 1.61
N LEU A 4 -7.70 13.92 0.47
CA LEU A 4 -7.69 13.24 -0.84
C LEU A 4 -6.34 12.56 -1.13
N ALA A 5 -5.24 13.20 -0.75
CA ALA A 5 -3.91 12.61 -0.90
C ALA A 5 -3.76 11.38 0.00
N LEU A 6 -4.29 11.41 1.23
CA LEU A 6 -4.28 10.26 2.13
C LEU A 6 -5.16 9.11 1.61
N VAL A 7 -6.35 9.44 1.09
CA VAL A 7 -7.25 8.47 0.44
C VAL A 7 -6.55 7.80 -0.76
N LEU A 8 -5.81 8.58 -1.56
CA LEU A 8 -5.04 8.04 -2.68
C LEU A 8 -3.92 7.09 -2.21
N PHE A 9 -3.25 7.40 -1.10
CA PHE A 9 -2.26 6.51 -0.51
C PHE A 9 -2.91 5.20 -0.05
N GLU A 10 -4.00 5.29 0.70
CA GLU A 10 -4.76 4.13 1.15
C GLU A 10 -5.17 3.24 -0.01
N PHE A 11 -5.74 3.84 -1.06
CA PHE A 11 -6.12 3.12 -2.28
C PHE A 11 -4.93 2.41 -2.93
N SER A 12 -3.77 3.09 -3.02
CA SER A 12 -2.54 2.50 -3.57
C SER A 12 -2.06 1.29 -2.77
N VAL A 13 -2.14 1.36 -1.44
CA VAL A 13 -1.73 0.28 -0.54
C VAL A 13 -2.63 -0.95 -0.70
N TYR A 14 -3.96 -0.77 -0.75
CA TYR A 14 -4.88 -1.88 -0.99
C TYR A 14 -4.74 -2.43 -2.41
N LEU A 15 -4.63 -1.58 -3.42
CA LEU A 15 -4.41 -2.03 -4.80
C LEU A 15 -3.13 -2.87 -4.95
N ALA A 16 -2.03 -2.47 -4.33
CA ALA A 16 -0.79 -3.23 -4.39
C ALA A 16 -0.93 -4.65 -3.82
N ASN A 17 -1.83 -4.85 -2.86
CA ASN A 17 -2.14 -6.17 -2.34
C ASN A 17 -3.01 -6.98 -3.32
N ASP A 18 -4.05 -6.38 -3.86
CA ASP A 18 -5.12 -7.11 -4.53
C ASP A 18 -4.86 -7.28 -6.04
N MET A 19 -4.20 -6.31 -6.68
CA MET A 19 -3.85 -6.39 -8.11
C MET A 19 -2.87 -7.51 -8.43
N ILE A 20 -2.02 -7.91 -7.47
CA ILE A 20 -1.01 -8.95 -7.73
C ILE A 20 -1.60 -10.36 -7.82
N LEU A 21 -2.78 -10.60 -7.23
CA LEU A 21 -3.40 -11.92 -7.19
C LEU A 21 -3.51 -12.57 -8.58
N PRO A 22 -4.09 -11.91 -9.60
CA PRO A 22 -4.14 -12.47 -10.95
C PRO A 22 -2.77 -12.52 -11.63
N GLY A 23 -1.78 -11.75 -11.16
CA GLY A 23 -0.41 -11.76 -11.66
C GLY A 23 0.48 -12.85 -11.02
N MET A 24 0.05 -13.45 -9.91
CA MET A 24 0.88 -14.45 -9.19
C MET A 24 1.27 -15.66 -10.04
N PRO A 25 0.44 -16.23 -10.91
CA PRO A 25 0.90 -17.28 -11.82
C PRO A 25 2.09 -16.87 -12.68
N ALA A 26 2.12 -15.62 -13.17
CA ALA A 26 3.24 -15.08 -13.94
C ALA A 26 4.50 -14.90 -13.07
N VAL A 27 4.35 -14.48 -11.81
CA VAL A 27 5.45 -14.40 -10.84
C VAL A 27 6.05 -15.77 -10.59
N ILE A 28 5.22 -16.77 -10.29
CA ILE A 28 5.64 -18.17 -10.07
C ILE A 28 6.37 -18.71 -11.29
N HIS A 29 5.85 -18.48 -12.49
CA HIS A 29 6.51 -18.89 -13.72
C HIS A 29 7.87 -18.21 -13.91
N THR A 30 7.96 -16.89 -13.61
CA THR A 30 9.20 -16.13 -13.74
C THR A 30 10.32 -16.68 -12.86
N PHE A 31 9.99 -17.09 -11.62
CA PHE A 31 10.97 -17.60 -10.66
C PHE A 31 11.04 -19.12 -10.58
N HIS A 32 10.37 -19.84 -11.49
CA HIS A 32 10.30 -21.32 -11.51
C HIS A 32 9.94 -21.93 -10.15
N SER A 33 8.98 -21.32 -9.47
CA SER A 33 8.59 -21.66 -8.10
C SER A 33 7.32 -22.52 -8.06
N ASP A 34 6.97 -23.05 -6.90
CA ASP A 34 5.77 -23.88 -6.72
C ASP A 34 4.49 -23.01 -6.67
N ILE A 35 3.42 -23.50 -7.30
CA ILE A 35 2.08 -22.89 -7.27
C ILE A 35 1.56 -22.72 -5.82
N ALA A 36 1.99 -23.58 -4.90
CA ALA A 36 1.65 -23.49 -3.48
C ALA A 36 2.06 -22.14 -2.84
N TYR A 37 2.98 -21.40 -3.44
CA TYR A 37 3.41 -20.07 -2.96
C TYR A 37 2.48 -18.92 -3.35
N ILE A 38 1.46 -19.13 -4.18
CA ILE A 38 0.54 -18.06 -4.59
C ILE A 38 -0.11 -17.36 -3.39
N PRO A 39 -0.67 -18.05 -2.39
CA PRO A 39 -1.25 -17.39 -1.21
C PRO A 39 -0.21 -16.69 -0.33
N THR A 40 1.05 -17.10 -0.41
CA THR A 40 2.15 -16.56 0.42
C THR A 40 2.38 -15.08 0.17
N ALA A 41 2.18 -14.60 -1.05
CA ALA A 41 2.34 -13.17 -1.37
C ALA A 41 1.37 -12.28 -0.58
N MET A 42 0.11 -12.71 -0.45
CA MET A 42 -0.90 -12.00 0.33
C MET A 42 -0.62 -12.10 1.83
N THR A 43 -0.30 -13.31 2.29
CA THR A 43 0.04 -13.55 3.71
C THR A 43 1.26 -12.72 4.13
N ALA A 44 2.30 -12.66 3.32
CA ALA A 44 3.50 -11.84 3.56
C ALA A 44 3.15 -10.35 3.67
N TYR A 45 2.29 -9.86 2.79
CA TYR A 45 1.82 -8.47 2.83
C TYR A 45 1.05 -8.15 4.12
N LEU A 46 0.09 -8.98 4.48
CA LEU A 46 -0.70 -8.82 5.71
C LEU A 46 0.16 -8.94 6.97
N LEU A 47 1.14 -9.84 6.96
CA LEU A 47 2.11 -9.96 8.04
C LEU A 47 2.88 -8.63 8.25
N GLY A 48 3.34 -8.01 7.17
CA GLY A 48 3.97 -6.69 7.21
C GLY A 48 3.07 -5.64 7.84
N GLY A 49 1.77 -5.65 7.47
CA GLY A 49 0.75 -4.78 8.05
C GLY A 49 0.54 -4.97 9.54
N ALA A 50 0.75 -6.17 10.07
CA ALA A 50 0.61 -6.45 11.50
C ALA A 50 1.86 -6.06 12.33
N LEU A 51 3.06 -6.21 11.75
CA LEU A 51 4.32 -6.10 12.50
C LEU A 51 4.59 -4.71 13.07
N LEU A 52 4.32 -3.64 12.32
CA LEU A 52 4.63 -2.27 12.74
C LEU A 52 3.51 -1.56 13.49
N GLN A 53 2.32 -2.13 13.54
CA GLN A 53 1.14 -1.45 14.08
C GLN A 53 1.32 -1.03 15.55
N TRP A 54 2.03 -1.82 16.33
CA TRP A 54 2.29 -1.56 17.75
C TRP A 54 3.27 -0.40 18.00
N PHE A 55 4.18 -0.15 17.06
CA PHE A 55 5.23 0.86 17.20
C PHE A 55 4.88 2.19 16.55
N LEU A 56 4.13 2.18 15.44
CA LEU A 56 3.89 3.39 14.65
C LEU A 56 2.99 4.41 15.35
N GLY A 57 2.01 3.97 16.14
CA GLY A 57 1.18 4.86 16.94
C GLY A 57 2.03 5.72 17.88
N PRO A 58 2.68 5.13 18.89
CA PRO A 58 3.53 5.86 19.83
C PRO A 58 4.69 6.63 19.18
N LEU A 59 5.24 6.11 18.07
CA LEU A 59 6.30 6.80 17.33
C LEU A 59 5.77 8.08 16.70
N SER A 60 4.62 8.01 16.03
CA SER A 60 4.02 9.16 15.36
C SER A 60 3.48 10.21 16.35
N ASP A 61 3.13 9.79 17.58
CA ASP A 61 2.76 10.70 18.67
C ASP A 61 3.96 11.54 19.15
N ARG A 62 5.16 10.97 19.15
CA ARG A 62 6.39 11.63 19.59
C ARG A 62 7.06 12.47 18.51
N VAL A 63 7.14 11.97 17.30
CA VAL A 63 7.88 12.58 16.19
C VAL A 63 6.98 13.53 15.38
N GLY A 64 5.67 13.32 15.45
CA GLY A 64 4.64 14.02 14.67
C GLY A 64 4.09 13.16 13.54
N ARG A 65 2.81 13.35 13.22
CA ARG A 65 2.10 12.55 12.19
C ARG A 65 2.69 12.76 10.79
N ARG A 66 2.94 14.02 10.43
CA ARG A 66 3.40 14.39 9.09
C ARG A 66 4.71 13.71 8.68
N PRO A 67 5.84 13.85 9.42
CA PRO A 67 7.11 13.24 8.99
C PRO A 67 7.03 11.72 8.93
N VAL A 68 6.35 11.08 9.88
CA VAL A 68 6.19 9.62 9.90
C VAL A 68 5.38 9.14 8.70
N LEU A 69 4.28 9.82 8.37
CA LEU A 69 3.45 9.48 7.22
C LEU A 69 4.21 9.66 5.90
N LEU A 70 4.93 10.78 5.73
CA LEU A 70 5.72 11.03 4.52
C LEU A 70 6.82 9.98 4.31
N VAL A 71 7.51 9.56 5.37
CA VAL A 71 8.49 8.48 5.30
C VAL A 71 7.82 7.17 4.90
N GLY A 72 6.65 6.86 5.45
CA GLY A 72 5.90 5.65 5.10
C GLY A 72 5.45 5.62 3.65
N VAL A 73 4.91 6.73 3.15
CA VAL A 73 4.44 6.85 1.75
C VAL A 73 5.61 6.73 0.78
N LEU A 74 6.72 7.45 1.04
CA LEU A 74 7.91 7.38 0.18
C LEU A 74 8.54 5.99 0.24
N GLY A 75 8.66 5.41 1.44
CA GLY A 75 9.19 4.06 1.64
C GLY A 75 8.38 3.01 0.88
N PHE A 76 7.05 3.10 0.92
CA PHE A 76 6.17 2.22 0.16
C PHE A 76 6.39 2.33 -1.35
N ALA A 77 6.48 3.54 -1.90
CA ALA A 77 6.75 3.75 -3.32
C ALA A 77 8.11 3.18 -3.74
N VAL A 78 9.15 3.41 -2.92
CA VAL A 78 10.50 2.86 -3.17
C VAL A 78 10.48 1.33 -3.15
N MET A 79 9.77 0.71 -2.21
CA MET A 79 9.68 -0.76 -2.14
C MET A 79 8.86 -1.35 -3.29
N CYS A 80 7.84 -0.65 -3.80
CA CYS A 80 7.16 -1.04 -5.03
C CYS A 80 8.12 -1.02 -6.23
N LEU A 81 8.95 0.02 -6.37
CA LEU A 81 9.95 0.08 -7.43
C LEU A 81 11.08 -0.94 -7.24
N ALA A 82 11.48 -1.23 -6.01
CA ALA A 82 12.48 -2.26 -5.71
C ALA A 82 12.05 -3.66 -6.19
N THR A 83 10.76 -3.91 -6.30
CA THR A 83 10.22 -5.18 -6.83
C THR A 83 10.63 -5.41 -8.29
N LEU A 84 10.99 -4.38 -9.05
CA LEU A 84 11.50 -4.50 -10.42
C LEU A 84 12.89 -5.14 -10.47
N LEU A 85 13.65 -5.09 -9.38
CA LEU A 85 15.02 -5.60 -9.27
C LEU A 85 15.11 -7.00 -8.65
N VAL A 86 13.98 -7.60 -8.32
CA VAL A 86 13.92 -8.91 -7.67
C VAL A 86 14.36 -10.01 -8.62
N THR A 87 15.22 -10.89 -8.15
CA THR A 87 15.78 -12.02 -8.90
C THR A 87 15.37 -13.38 -8.34
N SER A 88 14.75 -13.43 -7.16
CA SER A 88 14.27 -14.67 -6.54
C SER A 88 12.90 -14.48 -5.87
N ILE A 89 12.18 -15.59 -5.69
CA ILE A 89 10.86 -15.59 -5.04
C ILE A 89 10.95 -15.18 -3.56
N GLU A 90 12.03 -15.52 -2.88
CA GLU A 90 12.26 -15.16 -1.48
C GLU A 90 12.43 -13.65 -1.33
N GLN A 91 13.20 -13.01 -2.22
CA GLN A 91 13.33 -11.55 -2.26
C GLN A 91 11.98 -10.87 -2.52
N PHE A 92 11.18 -11.45 -3.43
CA PHE A 92 9.83 -10.97 -3.68
C PHE A 92 8.97 -11.00 -2.42
N PHE A 93 8.96 -12.10 -1.66
CA PHE A 93 8.20 -12.21 -0.41
C PHE A 93 8.70 -11.26 0.68
N VAL A 94 10.02 -11.07 0.82
CA VAL A 94 10.59 -10.09 1.75
C VAL A 94 10.08 -8.67 1.41
N LEU A 95 10.10 -8.30 0.14
CA LEU A 95 9.56 -7.01 -0.30
C LEU A 95 8.05 -6.90 -0.04
N ARG A 96 7.29 -7.99 -0.20
CA ARG A 96 5.86 -8.02 0.14
C ARG A 96 5.61 -7.72 1.62
N VAL A 97 6.43 -8.27 2.52
CA VAL A 97 6.35 -7.93 3.96
C VAL A 97 6.62 -6.44 4.18
N ILE A 98 7.67 -5.90 3.59
CA ILE A 98 8.02 -4.48 3.77
C ILE A 98 6.94 -3.57 3.14
N GLN A 99 6.42 -3.89 1.97
CA GLN A 99 5.29 -3.17 1.35
C GLN A 99 4.04 -3.21 2.23
N GLY A 100 3.75 -4.35 2.83
CA GLY A 100 2.61 -4.52 3.74
C GLY A 100 2.67 -3.58 4.96
N MET A 101 3.86 -3.17 5.39
CA MET A 101 4.01 -2.14 6.42
C MET A 101 3.33 -0.81 6.05
N GLY A 102 3.10 -0.55 4.75
CA GLY A 102 2.33 0.58 4.26
C GLY A 102 0.91 0.67 4.86
N LEU A 103 0.27 -0.48 5.13
CA LEU A 103 -1.03 -0.52 5.82
C LEU A 103 -0.98 0.15 7.19
N CYS A 104 0.10 -0.04 7.95
CA CYS A 104 0.24 0.56 9.27
C CYS A 104 0.29 2.08 9.21
N PHE A 105 0.96 2.63 8.20
CA PHE A 105 1.05 4.09 8.03
C PHE A 105 -0.33 4.69 7.75
N VAL A 106 -1.19 4.01 7.01
CA VAL A 106 -2.58 4.44 6.81
C VAL A 106 -3.38 4.29 8.09
N THR A 107 -3.42 3.09 8.66
CA THR A 107 -4.34 2.76 9.76
C THR A 107 -3.94 3.38 11.09
N ALA A 108 -2.65 3.42 11.43
CA ALA A 108 -2.19 3.98 12.70
C ALA A 108 -1.90 5.49 12.65
N VAL A 109 -1.35 5.97 11.52
CA VAL A 109 -0.92 7.37 11.43
C VAL A 109 -1.91 8.21 10.62
N GLY A 110 -2.39 7.70 9.50
CA GLY A 110 -3.30 8.42 8.60
C GLY A 110 -4.63 8.73 9.25
N TYR A 111 -5.30 7.74 9.84
CA TYR A 111 -6.56 7.92 10.54
C TYR A 111 -6.43 8.85 11.76
N ALA A 112 -5.35 8.72 12.53
CA ALA A 112 -5.08 9.62 13.64
C ALA A 112 -4.86 11.06 13.17
N ALA A 113 -4.11 11.27 12.09
CA ALA A 113 -3.89 12.59 11.51
C ALA A 113 -5.19 13.28 11.08
N ILE A 114 -6.14 12.52 10.51
CA ILE A 114 -7.48 13.05 10.17
C ILE A 114 -8.23 13.50 11.42
N GLN A 115 -8.23 12.67 12.46
CA GLN A 115 -8.96 12.97 13.69
C GLN A 115 -8.38 14.16 14.47
N GLU A 116 -7.07 14.37 14.39
CA GLU A 116 -6.40 15.50 15.04
C GLU A 116 -6.51 16.81 14.25
N THR A 117 -6.67 16.73 12.92
CA THR A 117 -6.63 17.91 12.04
C THR A 117 -8.02 18.52 11.79
N PHE A 118 -9.06 17.70 11.80
CA PHE A 118 -10.42 18.13 11.43
C PHE A 118 -11.38 18.09 12.61
N GLU A 119 -12.40 18.94 12.55
CA GLU A 119 -13.55 18.87 13.45
C GLU A 119 -14.25 17.51 13.29
N GLU A 120 -14.88 17.02 14.36
CA GLU A 120 -15.49 15.70 14.46
C GLU A 120 -16.38 15.34 13.25
N ALA A 121 -17.27 16.24 12.84
CA ALA A 121 -18.18 16.00 11.72
C ALA A 121 -17.44 15.81 10.38
N THR A 122 -16.32 16.50 10.16
CA THR A 122 -15.49 16.39 8.96
C THR A 122 -14.61 15.14 9.04
N ALA A 123 -14.01 14.89 10.20
CA ALA A 123 -13.20 13.70 10.46
C ALA A 123 -14.00 12.42 10.19
N VAL A 124 -15.24 12.34 10.67
CA VAL A 124 -16.17 11.21 10.42
C VAL A 124 -16.43 11.01 8.93
N LYS A 125 -16.67 12.08 8.17
CA LYS A 125 -16.91 11.97 6.71
C LYS A 125 -15.67 11.47 5.96
N VAL A 126 -14.50 11.97 6.30
CA VAL A 126 -13.24 11.54 5.67
C VAL A 126 -12.92 10.09 6.03
N THR A 127 -13.07 9.72 7.31
CA THR A 127 -12.87 8.33 7.75
C THR A 127 -13.85 7.38 7.07
N ALA A 128 -15.12 7.78 6.90
CA ALA A 128 -16.10 6.99 6.15
C ALA A 128 -15.72 6.83 4.66
N LEU A 129 -15.17 7.88 4.05
CA LEU A 129 -14.65 7.79 2.68
C LEU A 129 -13.49 6.81 2.59
N MET A 130 -12.53 6.86 3.53
CA MET A 130 -11.41 5.92 3.60
C MET A 130 -11.92 4.48 3.77
N ALA A 131 -12.86 4.23 4.68
CA ALA A 131 -13.46 2.93 4.86
C ALA A 131 -14.14 2.39 3.59
N ASN A 132 -14.81 3.24 2.82
CA ASN A 132 -15.39 2.86 1.54
C ASN A 132 -14.31 2.48 0.50
N ILE A 133 -13.20 3.19 0.46
CA ILE A 133 -12.06 2.86 -0.40
C ILE A 133 -11.48 1.49 -0.03
N ALA A 134 -11.33 1.20 1.26
CA ALA A 134 -10.89 -0.11 1.74
C ALA A 134 -11.80 -1.27 1.30
N LEU A 135 -13.10 -1.01 1.09
CA LEU A 135 -14.05 -2.00 0.58
C LEU A 135 -14.05 -2.10 -0.96
N ILE A 136 -13.83 -0.97 -1.65
CA ILE A 136 -13.86 -0.91 -3.12
C ILE A 136 -12.56 -1.44 -3.73
N ALA A 137 -11.43 -1.19 -3.10
CA ALA A 137 -10.13 -1.60 -3.61
C ALA A 137 -10.01 -3.12 -3.86
N PRO A 138 -10.45 -4.02 -2.95
CA PRO A 138 -10.47 -5.46 -3.21
C PRO A 138 -11.39 -5.91 -4.35
N LEU A 139 -12.40 -5.11 -4.68
CA LEU A 139 -13.28 -5.38 -5.81
C LEU A 139 -12.63 -4.99 -7.14
N ILE A 140 -12.03 -3.80 -7.19
CA ILE A 140 -11.40 -3.25 -8.40
C ILE A 140 -10.02 -3.85 -8.63
N GLY A 141 -9.27 -4.11 -7.55
CA GLY A 141 -7.87 -4.56 -7.61
C GLY A 141 -7.63 -5.77 -8.50
N PRO A 142 -8.30 -6.91 -8.27
CA PRO A 142 -8.14 -8.09 -9.09
C PRO A 142 -8.52 -7.87 -10.56
N LEU A 143 -9.58 -7.09 -10.83
CA LEU A 143 -10.01 -6.76 -12.20
C LEU A 143 -8.96 -5.91 -12.92
N ALA A 144 -8.48 -4.86 -12.26
CA ALA A 144 -7.42 -4.00 -12.81
C ALA A 144 -6.10 -4.76 -12.98
N GLY A 145 -5.74 -5.61 -12.01
CA GLY A 145 -4.58 -6.47 -12.08
C GLY A 145 -4.65 -7.47 -13.23
N ALA A 146 -5.79 -8.16 -13.40
CA ALA A 146 -6.02 -9.08 -14.50
C ALA A 146 -5.90 -8.37 -15.85
N ALA A 147 -6.54 -7.20 -16.02
CA ALA A 147 -6.43 -6.42 -17.24
C ALA A 147 -4.97 -6.00 -17.53
N LEU A 148 -4.24 -5.57 -16.50
CA LEU A 148 -2.87 -5.10 -16.66
C LEU A 148 -1.90 -6.22 -17.07
N VAL A 149 -2.00 -7.41 -16.48
CA VAL A 149 -1.12 -8.54 -16.82
C VAL A 149 -1.40 -9.15 -18.19
N THR A 150 -2.54 -8.84 -18.83
CA THR A 150 -2.79 -9.25 -20.22
C THR A 150 -2.00 -8.43 -21.24
N ILE A 151 -1.65 -7.17 -20.90
CA ILE A 151 -1.03 -6.23 -21.82
C ILE A 151 0.42 -5.86 -21.43
N ALA A 152 0.82 -6.17 -20.20
CA ALA A 152 2.13 -5.78 -19.66
C ALA A 152 2.65 -6.86 -18.69
N PRO A 153 3.98 -6.91 -18.42
CA PRO A 153 4.55 -7.81 -17.43
C PRO A 153 3.96 -7.54 -16.02
N TRP A 154 3.96 -8.56 -15.16
CA TRP A 154 3.42 -8.44 -13.79
C TRP A 154 4.07 -7.31 -12.97
N GLN A 155 5.33 -6.96 -13.25
CA GLN A 155 6.04 -5.84 -12.62
C GLN A 155 5.34 -4.50 -12.82
N SER A 156 4.58 -4.34 -13.91
CA SER A 156 3.85 -3.11 -14.22
C SER A 156 2.82 -2.75 -13.13
N ILE A 157 2.31 -3.73 -12.39
CA ILE A 157 1.44 -3.50 -11.23
C ILE A 157 2.15 -2.62 -10.20
N PHE A 158 3.40 -2.93 -9.90
CA PHE A 158 4.19 -2.20 -8.91
C PHE A 158 4.60 -0.81 -9.41
N VAL A 159 4.86 -0.66 -10.71
CA VAL A 159 5.08 0.66 -11.31
C VAL A 159 3.83 1.53 -11.22
N PHE A 160 2.68 0.97 -11.52
CA PHE A 160 1.40 1.67 -11.42
C PHE A 160 1.08 2.11 -9.99
N THR A 161 1.21 1.20 -9.02
CA THR A 161 0.98 1.52 -7.61
C THR A 161 2.01 2.50 -7.06
N ALA A 162 3.27 2.41 -7.46
CA ALA A 162 4.30 3.39 -7.12
C ALA A 162 3.98 4.79 -7.67
N ALA A 163 3.51 4.89 -8.91
CA ALA A 163 3.10 6.16 -9.49
C ALA A 163 1.95 6.82 -8.72
N LEU A 164 0.90 6.05 -8.37
CA LEU A 164 -0.20 6.54 -7.54
C LEU A 164 0.30 7.00 -6.17
N THR A 165 1.20 6.23 -5.55
CA THR A 165 1.78 6.57 -4.24
C THR A 165 2.63 7.83 -4.31
N LEU A 166 3.40 8.04 -5.37
CA LEU A 166 4.18 9.26 -5.56
C LEU A 166 3.28 10.49 -5.76
N LEU A 167 2.17 10.34 -6.47
CA LEU A 167 1.16 11.41 -6.58
C LEU A 167 0.57 11.75 -5.20
N SER A 168 0.27 10.74 -4.40
CA SER A 168 -0.16 10.92 -3.01
C SER A 168 0.92 11.61 -2.17
N PHE A 169 2.19 11.20 -2.32
CA PHE A 169 3.32 11.83 -1.62
C PHE A 169 3.41 13.32 -1.90
N ILE A 170 3.31 13.73 -3.17
CA ILE A 170 3.32 15.14 -3.57
C ILE A 170 2.17 15.89 -2.91
N GLY A 171 0.96 15.30 -2.90
CA GLY A 171 -0.21 15.88 -2.25
C GLY A 171 -0.03 16.03 -0.74
N LEU A 172 0.46 14.99 -0.06
CA LEU A 172 0.72 15.02 1.38
C LEU A 172 1.83 16.01 1.74
N TYR A 173 2.91 16.03 0.97
CA TYR A 173 4.03 16.96 1.19
C TYR A 173 3.60 18.42 1.11
N ARG A 174 2.69 18.74 0.16
CA ARG A 174 2.29 20.10 -0.16
C ARG A 174 1.14 20.64 0.72
N PHE A 175 0.26 19.75 1.20
CA PHE A 175 -1.00 20.14 1.85
C PHE A 175 -1.16 19.66 3.30
N MET A 176 -0.27 18.83 3.81
CA MET A 176 -0.18 18.43 5.22
C MET A 176 0.90 19.27 5.93
#